data_0c5e9367433468c69e5c305e5391a02b
#
_entry.id   0c5e9367433468c69e5c305e5391a02b
#
_cell.length_a   1.000
_cell.length_b   1.000
_cell.length_c   1.000
_cell.angle_alpha   90.00
_cell.angle_beta   90.00
_cell.angle_gamma   90.00
#
_symmetry.space_group_name_H-M   'P 1'
#
loop_
_entity.id
_entity.type
_entity.pdbx_description
1 polymer ?
#
loop_
_entity_poly.entity_id
_entity_poly.type
_entity_poly.pdbx_seq_one_letter_code
_entity_poly.pdbx_strand_id
1 'polypeptide(L)'
;MVDLSKRDLLKLSGLAGGAVALGSGLSGCGLGSSANAATGLSPEKNTLFASLPEYKLGSKPVVGDMMRITFLGTTPLERLTQSCSSAFVELGNGESFVFDCGAGVTIKYTTMQIAYSKMRKIFFTHLHGDHTSDLTHVYCFGPQGDAKSPLYIWGPSASGVQDPVDGTYYDDGTLNFAYHFREMNRWHTESQSFVPTRYTDSEGDGYDIFATELNWRNGDTSRSWTTRPSIRKPPSGQWVAYEANGVRVSYFPAIHGRAGSVSYKLEWKGLSMIFTGDTKPNRFLIENASNGPTPVDVLISEMVVPPQFWATKLSGQSDPNNVQYQLALKNSWAVQENSHTPQKALGYILNEIAKNGKPPRLAVGTHFQAEDDTIVPALADIRSWYSGPFTVASDFMVIDVTRDAVTPMRAIVSDYAWNPPPADPRSGEVKRFLTGPIG
;
A
#
# COMPACT_ATOMS: atom_id res chain seq x y z
N MET A 1 27.86 -24.68 17.67
CA MET A 1 27.35 -23.40 17.13
C MET A 1 27.91 -23.27 15.72
N VAL A 2 27.10 -23.47 14.71
CA VAL A 2 27.50 -23.28 13.32
C VAL A 2 27.30 -21.79 13.02
N ASP A 3 28.41 -21.09 12.80
CA ASP A 3 28.42 -19.69 12.40
C ASP A 3 27.99 -19.60 10.94
N LEU A 4 26.72 -19.22 10.70
CA LEU A 4 26.18 -19.03 9.37
C LEU A 4 26.61 -17.66 8.85
N SER A 5 27.32 -17.62 7.74
CA SER A 5 27.75 -16.37 7.11
C SER A 5 26.56 -15.53 6.63
N LYS A 6 26.73 -14.21 6.54
CA LYS A 6 25.71 -13.29 5.98
C LYS A 6 25.23 -13.71 4.57
N ARG A 7 26.04 -14.41 3.80
CA ARG A 7 25.68 -15.00 2.50
C ARG A 7 24.67 -16.14 2.62
N ASP A 8 24.72 -16.91 3.68
CA ASP A 8 23.80 -18.04 3.89
C ASP A 8 22.44 -17.51 4.38
N LEU A 9 22.43 -16.38 5.12
CA LEU A 9 21.20 -15.67 5.48
C LEU A 9 20.48 -15.08 4.26
N LEU A 10 21.22 -14.52 3.30
CA LEU A 10 20.67 -13.97 2.05
C LEU A 10 20.13 -15.06 1.11
N LYS A 11 20.73 -16.25 1.11
CA LYS A 11 20.20 -17.40 0.35
C LYS A 11 18.91 -17.94 0.96
N LEU A 12 18.76 -17.87 2.28
CA LEU A 12 17.54 -18.29 2.97
C LEU A 12 16.39 -17.29 2.79
N SER A 13 16.68 -15.99 2.68
CA SER A 13 15.65 -14.99 2.36
C SER A 13 15.15 -15.06 0.92
N GLY A 14 16.00 -15.51 -0.03
CA GLY A 14 15.62 -15.74 -1.42
C GLY A 14 14.74 -17.00 -1.63
N LEU A 15 14.75 -17.95 -0.70
CA LEU A 15 13.92 -19.15 -0.74
C LEU A 15 12.49 -18.94 -0.22
N ALA A 16 12.26 -17.88 0.54
CA ALA A 16 10.92 -17.54 1.01
C ALA A 16 9.98 -16.98 -0.08
N GLY A 17 10.54 -16.52 -1.21
CA GLY A 17 9.78 -16.02 -2.35
C GLY A 17 9.38 -17.09 -3.40
N GLY A 18 9.86 -18.33 -3.27
CA GLY A 18 9.73 -19.33 -4.33
C GLY A 18 8.87 -20.55 -4.03
N ALA A 19 8.24 -20.68 -2.88
CA ALA A 19 7.64 -21.94 -2.43
C ALA A 19 6.13 -21.90 -2.15
N VAL A 20 5.37 -21.07 -2.84
CA VAL A 20 3.88 -21.07 -2.71
C VAL A 20 3.20 -21.42 -4.03
N ALA A 21 3.70 -22.43 -4.71
CA ALA A 21 3.00 -23.01 -5.85
C ALA A 21 3.04 -24.53 -5.78
N LEU A 22 2.41 -25.13 -4.77
CA LEU A 22 1.97 -26.54 -4.79
C LEU A 22 1.14 -26.82 -3.52
N GLY A 23 -0.16 -26.98 -3.69
CA GLY A 23 -1.01 -27.43 -2.59
C GLY A 23 -2.50 -27.33 -2.84
N SER A 24 -2.97 -27.68 -4.02
CA SER A 24 -4.38 -28.02 -4.23
C SER A 24 -4.58 -29.46 -3.77
N GLY A 25 -5.34 -29.66 -2.72
CA GLY A 25 -5.92 -30.92 -2.37
C GLY A 25 -5.66 -31.39 -0.93
N LEU A 26 -6.54 -31.00 -0.03
CA LEU A 26 -6.94 -31.84 1.09
C LEU A 26 -8.35 -31.45 1.51
N SER A 27 -9.25 -32.34 1.14
CA SER A 27 -10.64 -32.36 1.57
C SER A 27 -10.72 -32.70 3.06
N GLY A 28 -11.55 -31.95 3.77
CA GLY A 28 -12.37 -32.43 4.85
C GLY A 28 -11.70 -33.04 6.09
N CYS A 29 -11.58 -32.25 7.13
CA CYS A 29 -11.86 -32.73 8.48
C CYS A 29 -12.63 -31.62 9.22
N GLY A 30 -13.91 -31.89 9.46
CA GLY A 30 -14.75 -31.06 10.28
C GLY A 30 -14.20 -30.99 11.70
N LEU A 31 -13.82 -29.81 12.13
CA LEU A 31 -13.69 -29.49 13.54
C LEU A 31 -14.85 -28.62 13.95
N GLY A 32 -15.63 -29.21 14.85
CA GLY A 32 -16.85 -28.65 15.34
C GLY A 32 -16.72 -27.26 15.95
N SER A 33 -17.77 -26.53 15.84
CA SER A 33 -18.09 -25.24 16.43
C SER A 33 -17.78 -25.17 17.94
N SER A 34 -16.56 -24.76 18.27
CA SER A 34 -16.22 -24.33 19.62
C SER A 34 -15.33 -23.07 19.69
N ALA A 35 -15.12 -22.39 18.58
CA ALA A 35 -14.31 -21.17 18.53
C ALA A 35 -15.05 -19.87 18.96
N ASN A 36 -16.34 -19.94 19.23
CA ASN A 36 -17.15 -18.73 19.53
C ASN A 36 -17.21 -18.34 21.02
N ALA A 37 -16.49 -19.04 21.89
CA ALA A 37 -16.58 -18.78 23.32
C ALA A 37 -15.45 -17.92 23.92
N ALA A 38 -14.44 -17.54 23.12
CA ALA A 38 -13.22 -16.99 23.70
C ALA A 38 -13.01 -15.47 23.56
N THR A 39 -13.81 -14.73 22.80
CA THR A 39 -13.42 -13.33 22.52
C THR A 39 -14.18 -12.25 23.29
N GLY A 40 -15.36 -12.52 23.86
CA GLY A 40 -16.13 -11.52 24.64
C GLY A 40 -16.28 -10.13 23.97
N LEU A 41 -15.85 -10.02 22.70
CA LEU A 41 -15.85 -8.76 21.95
C LEU A 41 -17.17 -8.61 21.22
N SER A 42 -17.83 -7.48 21.46
CA SER A 42 -19.03 -7.12 20.72
C SER A 42 -18.73 -7.10 19.22
N PRO A 43 -19.52 -7.78 18.38
CA PRO A 43 -19.38 -7.73 16.92
C PRO A 43 -19.34 -6.31 16.35
N GLU A 44 -19.98 -5.36 17.01
CA GLU A 44 -20.06 -3.95 16.59
C GLU A 44 -18.72 -3.22 16.64
N LYS A 45 -17.75 -3.69 17.41
CA LYS A 45 -16.41 -3.09 17.51
C LYS A 45 -15.38 -3.69 16.53
N ASN A 46 -15.71 -4.80 15.90
CA ASN A 46 -14.85 -5.51 14.96
C ASN A 46 -15.51 -5.55 13.57
N THR A 47 -15.48 -4.43 12.86
CA THR A 47 -16.02 -4.35 11.51
C THR A 47 -15.10 -5.11 10.57
N LEU A 48 -15.51 -6.31 10.16
CA LEU A 48 -14.85 -7.08 9.11
C LEU A 48 -15.28 -6.58 7.74
N PHE A 49 -14.42 -6.71 6.73
CA PHE A 49 -14.66 -6.24 5.37
C PHE A 49 -16.02 -6.74 4.81
N ALA A 50 -16.37 -8.00 5.00
CA ALA A 50 -17.62 -8.58 4.53
C ALA A 50 -18.88 -7.98 5.15
N SER A 51 -18.78 -7.36 6.33
CA SER A 51 -19.91 -6.71 7.03
C SER A 51 -20.00 -5.20 6.78
N LEU A 52 -19.08 -4.64 6.00
CA LEU A 52 -19.11 -3.21 5.67
C LEU A 52 -20.28 -2.87 4.74
N PRO A 53 -20.85 -1.66 4.85
CA PRO A 53 -21.81 -1.16 3.89
C PRO A 53 -21.28 -1.22 2.46
N GLU A 54 -22.16 -1.48 1.51
CA GLU A 54 -21.79 -1.55 0.11
C GLU A 54 -21.62 -0.15 -0.50
N TYR A 55 -20.56 0.03 -1.29
CA TYR A 55 -20.33 1.20 -2.12
C TYR A 55 -20.47 0.82 -3.60
N LYS A 56 -21.50 1.33 -4.28
CA LYS A 56 -21.64 1.19 -5.71
C LYS A 56 -20.77 2.23 -6.42
N LEU A 57 -19.93 1.80 -7.36
CA LEU A 57 -19.04 2.68 -8.11
C LEU A 57 -19.81 3.85 -8.74
N GLY A 58 -19.29 5.06 -8.58
CA GLY A 58 -19.89 6.28 -9.11
C GLY A 58 -21.16 6.77 -8.39
N SER A 59 -21.69 6.05 -7.41
CA SER A 59 -22.93 6.44 -6.71
C SER A 59 -22.78 7.68 -5.83
N LYS A 60 -21.58 7.99 -5.38
CA LYS A 60 -21.30 9.14 -4.52
C LYS A 60 -20.01 9.82 -4.97
N PRO A 61 -20.07 10.97 -5.61
CA PRO A 61 -18.90 11.73 -6.03
C PRO A 61 -18.13 12.26 -4.81
N VAL A 62 -16.82 12.43 -4.95
CA VAL A 62 -15.97 13.09 -3.96
C VAL A 62 -16.03 14.60 -4.21
N VAL A 63 -16.77 15.33 -3.38
CA VAL A 63 -17.02 16.75 -3.54
C VAL A 63 -17.00 17.48 -2.18
N GLY A 64 -16.87 18.80 -2.20
CA GLY A 64 -16.89 19.62 -0.98
C GLY A 64 -15.71 19.34 -0.08
N ASP A 65 -15.93 19.25 1.21
CA ASP A 65 -14.91 18.99 2.23
C ASP A 65 -14.84 17.48 2.58
N MET A 66 -14.74 16.65 1.54
CA MET A 66 -14.69 15.19 1.66
C MET A 66 -13.35 14.64 1.16
N MET A 67 -12.77 13.75 1.91
CA MET A 67 -11.64 12.91 1.51
C MET A 67 -12.13 11.47 1.36
N ARG A 68 -11.74 10.81 0.30
CA ARG A 68 -11.98 9.37 0.09
C ARG A 68 -10.66 8.63 -0.01
N ILE A 69 -10.54 7.56 0.77
CA ILE A 69 -9.39 6.65 0.75
C ILE A 69 -9.89 5.32 0.18
N THR A 70 -9.20 4.80 -0.84
CA THR A 70 -9.50 3.52 -1.49
C THR A 70 -8.29 2.61 -1.39
N PHE A 71 -8.47 1.42 -0.83
CA PHE A 71 -7.43 0.41 -0.76
C PHE A 71 -7.44 -0.45 -2.02
N LEU A 72 -6.31 -0.49 -2.71
CA LEU A 72 -6.15 -1.23 -3.97
C LEU A 72 -5.13 -2.35 -3.84
N GLY A 73 -4.36 -2.35 -2.76
CA GLY A 73 -3.44 -3.40 -2.39
C GLY A 73 -3.16 -3.37 -0.90
N THR A 74 -3.28 -4.54 -0.24
CA THR A 74 -3.32 -4.62 1.22
C THR A 74 -2.46 -5.74 1.80
N THR A 75 -1.61 -6.38 0.97
CA THR A 75 -0.74 -7.50 1.38
C THR A 75 0.70 -7.29 0.92
N PRO A 76 1.70 -7.90 1.58
CA PRO A 76 3.09 -7.90 1.09
C PRO A 76 3.32 -8.83 -0.12
N LEU A 77 2.50 -9.86 -0.28
CA LEU A 77 2.61 -10.83 -1.37
C LEU A 77 1.26 -10.93 -2.07
N GLU A 78 1.25 -10.66 -3.36
CA GLU A 78 0.03 -10.68 -4.15
C GLU A 78 -0.62 -12.06 -4.17
N ARG A 79 -1.93 -12.05 -4.21
CA ARG A 79 -2.79 -13.21 -4.36
C ARG A 79 -4.11 -12.79 -5.01
N LEU A 80 -4.93 -13.74 -5.38
CA LEU A 80 -6.16 -13.47 -6.13
C LEU A 80 -7.02 -12.36 -5.50
N THR A 81 -7.14 -12.35 -4.19
CA THR A 81 -8.02 -11.43 -3.44
C THR A 81 -7.33 -10.17 -2.93
N GLN A 82 -6.01 -10.16 -2.84
CA GLN A 82 -5.23 -9.02 -2.33
C GLN A 82 -4.02 -8.77 -3.23
N SER A 83 -3.84 -7.53 -3.66
CA SER A 83 -2.65 -7.02 -4.34
C SER A 83 -1.66 -6.45 -3.34
N CYS A 84 -0.43 -6.19 -3.76
CA CYS A 84 0.60 -5.56 -2.95
C CYS A 84 0.25 -4.10 -2.61
N SER A 85 0.98 -3.48 -1.71
CA SER A 85 0.64 -2.22 -1.06
C SER A 85 0.26 -1.08 -2.01
N SER A 86 -0.95 -0.54 -1.87
CA SER A 86 -1.36 0.74 -2.48
C SER A 86 -2.63 1.30 -1.84
N ALA A 87 -2.59 2.59 -1.51
CA ALA A 87 -3.76 3.37 -1.12
C ALA A 87 -3.93 4.58 -2.05
N PHE A 88 -5.14 4.80 -2.52
CA PHE A 88 -5.51 5.93 -3.36
C PHE A 88 -6.39 6.92 -2.59
N VAL A 89 -6.04 8.20 -2.65
CA VAL A 89 -6.75 9.26 -1.95
C VAL A 89 -7.28 10.28 -2.93
N GLU A 90 -8.56 10.58 -2.86
CA GLU A 90 -9.22 11.66 -3.59
C GLU A 90 -9.77 12.69 -2.62
N LEU A 91 -9.64 13.97 -2.99
CA LEU A 91 -10.16 15.10 -2.24
C LEU A 91 -11.26 15.82 -3.03
N GLY A 92 -12.21 16.40 -2.31
CA GLY A 92 -13.34 17.09 -2.94
C GLY A 92 -12.98 18.33 -3.75
N ASN A 93 -11.73 18.79 -3.76
CA ASN A 93 -11.21 19.82 -4.67
C ASN A 93 -10.66 19.23 -5.99
N GLY A 94 -10.76 17.91 -6.21
CA GLY A 94 -10.28 17.23 -7.40
C GLY A 94 -8.81 16.76 -7.34
N GLU A 95 -8.07 17.06 -6.27
CA GLU A 95 -6.73 16.54 -6.05
C GLU A 95 -6.76 15.05 -5.72
N SER A 96 -5.74 14.32 -6.20
CA SER A 96 -5.60 12.89 -5.94
C SER A 96 -4.15 12.49 -5.73
N PHE A 97 -3.94 11.45 -4.94
CA PHE A 97 -2.64 10.98 -4.47
C PHE A 97 -2.62 9.45 -4.39
N VAL A 98 -1.50 8.86 -4.77
CA VAL A 98 -1.22 7.43 -4.65
C VAL A 98 -0.14 7.24 -3.60
N PHE A 99 -0.39 6.41 -2.60
CA PHE A 99 0.60 5.99 -1.61
C PHE A 99 0.96 4.54 -1.88
N ASP A 100 2.18 4.31 -2.36
CA ASP A 100 2.72 3.09 -2.90
C ASP A 100 1.96 2.56 -4.14
N CYS A 101 2.64 1.77 -4.97
CA CYS A 101 2.12 1.23 -6.23
C CYS A 101 2.68 -0.18 -6.44
N GLY A 102 2.28 -1.10 -5.57
CA GLY A 102 2.77 -2.48 -5.54
C GLY A 102 2.18 -3.36 -6.63
N ALA A 103 2.63 -4.61 -6.69
CA ALA A 103 2.23 -5.56 -7.71
C ALA A 103 0.72 -5.84 -7.71
N GLY A 104 0.11 -5.88 -8.90
CA GLY A 104 -1.31 -6.21 -9.11
C GLY A 104 -2.28 -5.07 -8.89
N VAL A 105 -1.83 -3.87 -8.48
CA VAL A 105 -2.75 -2.77 -8.16
C VAL A 105 -3.35 -2.11 -9.39
N THR A 106 -2.70 -2.12 -10.54
CA THR A 106 -3.26 -1.50 -11.75
C THR A 106 -4.54 -2.17 -12.23
N ILE A 107 -4.66 -3.48 -12.06
CA ILE A 107 -5.92 -4.20 -12.30
C ILE A 107 -7.03 -3.66 -11.37
N LYS A 108 -6.69 -3.43 -10.09
CA LYS A 108 -7.64 -2.91 -9.10
C LYS A 108 -8.04 -1.46 -9.40
N TYR A 109 -7.10 -0.61 -9.84
CA TYR A 109 -7.40 0.75 -10.31
C TYR A 109 -8.40 0.73 -11.47
N THR A 110 -8.16 -0.11 -12.48
CA THR A 110 -9.07 -0.26 -13.62
C THR A 110 -10.45 -0.78 -13.18
N THR A 111 -10.47 -1.78 -12.29
CA THR A 111 -11.71 -2.35 -11.74
C THR A 111 -12.53 -1.29 -11.00
N MET A 112 -11.87 -0.40 -10.25
CA MET A 112 -12.49 0.72 -9.55
C MET A 112 -12.82 1.91 -10.46
N GLN A 113 -12.53 1.83 -11.76
CA GLN A 113 -12.72 2.90 -12.74
C GLN A 113 -11.95 4.17 -12.41
N ILE A 114 -10.80 4.02 -11.76
CA ILE A 114 -9.90 5.14 -11.44
C ILE A 114 -8.99 5.38 -12.64
N ALA A 115 -9.11 6.56 -13.23
CA ALA A 115 -8.37 6.96 -14.42
C ALA A 115 -6.87 7.21 -14.13
N TYR A 116 -6.00 6.95 -15.12
CA TYR A 116 -4.56 7.20 -14.98
C TYR A 116 -4.23 8.69 -14.72
N SER A 117 -5.05 9.61 -15.23
CA SER A 117 -4.89 11.05 -14.98
C SER A 117 -4.95 11.42 -13.51
N LYS A 118 -5.56 10.59 -12.67
CA LYS A 118 -5.60 10.74 -11.21
C LYS A 118 -4.41 10.14 -10.49
N MET A 119 -3.57 9.36 -11.17
CA MET A 119 -2.41 8.66 -10.60
C MET A 119 -1.09 9.42 -10.80
N ARG A 120 -1.12 10.73 -11.07
CA ARG A 120 0.07 11.54 -11.39
C ARG A 120 1.01 11.80 -10.21
N LYS A 121 0.53 11.67 -8.98
CA LYS A 121 1.28 11.98 -7.75
C LYS A 121 1.42 10.71 -6.94
N ILE A 122 2.61 10.12 -6.97
CA ILE A 122 2.93 8.86 -6.30
C ILE A 122 3.95 9.11 -5.19
N PHE A 123 3.62 8.64 -4.00
CA PHE A 123 4.41 8.77 -2.79
C PHE A 123 4.86 7.37 -2.35
N PHE A 124 6.13 7.06 -2.56
CA PHE A 124 6.72 5.80 -2.12
C PHE A 124 7.20 5.90 -0.68
N THR A 125 6.72 4.99 0.14
CA THR A 125 7.20 4.86 1.53
C THR A 125 8.62 4.33 1.56
N HIS A 126 8.92 3.40 0.68
CA HIS A 126 10.24 2.83 0.41
C HIS A 126 10.25 2.15 -0.97
N LEU A 127 11.38 1.57 -1.38
CA LEU A 127 11.57 1.11 -2.75
C LEU A 127 11.59 -0.43 -2.88
N HIS A 128 10.94 -1.18 -1.99
CA HIS A 128 10.74 -2.61 -2.20
C HIS A 128 9.75 -2.88 -3.35
N GLY A 129 9.85 -4.08 -3.94
CA GLY A 129 9.06 -4.45 -5.11
C GLY A 129 7.57 -4.48 -4.86
N ASP A 130 7.13 -4.91 -3.69
CA ASP A 130 5.73 -4.94 -3.27
C ASP A 130 5.12 -3.54 -3.01
N HIS A 131 5.93 -2.48 -3.16
CA HIS A 131 5.50 -1.08 -3.10
C HIS A 131 5.68 -0.32 -4.42
N THR A 132 6.43 -0.88 -5.41
CA THR A 132 6.83 -0.13 -6.61
C THR A 132 6.53 -0.83 -7.94
N SER A 133 6.23 -2.13 -7.98
CA SER A 133 6.25 -2.95 -9.20
C SER A 133 5.29 -2.48 -10.29
N ASP A 134 4.08 -2.04 -9.94
CA ASP A 134 3.08 -1.61 -10.93
C ASP A 134 3.29 -0.18 -11.46
N LEU A 135 4.30 0.55 -10.94
CA LEU A 135 4.70 1.83 -11.53
C LEU A 135 4.99 1.70 -13.03
N THR A 136 5.57 0.56 -13.45
CA THR A 136 5.85 0.27 -14.85
C THR A 136 4.58 0.34 -15.70
N HIS A 137 3.49 -0.25 -15.25
CA HIS A 137 2.23 -0.22 -15.99
C HIS A 137 1.64 1.20 -16.05
N VAL A 138 1.61 1.91 -14.91
CA VAL A 138 1.14 3.30 -14.85
C VAL A 138 1.92 4.21 -15.78
N TYR A 139 3.24 4.08 -15.80
CA TYR A 139 4.14 4.90 -16.61
C TYR A 139 4.03 4.58 -18.11
N CYS A 140 4.04 3.30 -18.47
CA CYS A 140 4.05 2.88 -19.87
C CYS A 140 2.70 3.09 -20.56
N PHE A 141 1.59 2.82 -19.90
CA PHE A 141 0.26 2.83 -20.50
C PHE A 141 -0.60 4.05 -20.13
N GLY A 142 -0.23 4.76 -19.07
CA GLY A 142 -0.95 5.96 -18.65
C GLY A 142 -1.10 7.01 -19.76
N PRO A 143 -0.02 7.42 -20.47
CA PRO A 143 -0.09 8.44 -21.53
C PRO A 143 -0.97 8.04 -22.72
N GLN A 144 -1.07 6.76 -23.03
CA GLN A 144 -1.97 6.24 -24.07
C GLN A 144 -3.44 6.24 -23.62
N GLY A 145 -3.67 6.19 -22.31
CA GLY A 145 -4.99 6.37 -21.72
C GLY A 145 -5.32 7.86 -21.56
N ASP A 146 -5.32 8.35 -20.36
CA ASP A 146 -5.65 9.74 -20.02
C ASP A 146 -4.66 10.42 -19.07
N ALA A 147 -3.53 9.76 -18.74
CA ALA A 147 -2.54 10.32 -17.84
C ALA A 147 -1.85 11.55 -18.42
N LYS A 148 -1.74 12.58 -17.59
CA LYS A 148 -1.01 13.80 -17.91
C LYS A 148 0.46 13.66 -17.55
N SER A 149 1.30 14.42 -18.24
CA SER A 149 2.71 14.61 -17.93
C SER A 149 2.90 15.87 -17.07
N PRO A 150 3.88 15.90 -16.18
CA PRO A 150 4.73 14.78 -15.77
C PRO A 150 4.09 13.86 -14.74
N LEU A 151 4.66 12.66 -14.60
CA LEU A 151 4.46 11.81 -13.43
C LEU A 151 5.35 12.35 -12.29
N TYR A 152 4.74 12.71 -11.17
CA TYR A 152 5.47 13.17 -10.00
C TYR A 152 5.69 12.01 -9.02
N ILE A 153 6.93 11.82 -8.60
CA ILE A 153 7.33 10.76 -7.67
C ILE A 153 8.01 11.40 -6.47
N TRP A 154 7.58 11.04 -5.28
CA TRP A 154 8.25 11.33 -4.02
C TRP A 154 8.63 10.02 -3.34
N GLY A 155 9.79 9.97 -2.74
CA GLY A 155 10.22 8.80 -1.99
C GLY A 155 11.53 9.05 -1.26
N PRO A 156 12.03 8.05 -0.52
CA PRO A 156 13.16 8.21 0.37
C PRO A 156 14.46 8.58 -0.36
N SER A 157 15.31 9.32 0.34
CA SER A 157 16.70 9.49 -0.06
C SER A 157 17.50 8.21 0.17
N ALA A 158 18.72 8.16 -0.38
CA ALA A 158 19.60 7.02 -0.27
C ALA A 158 19.77 6.54 1.19
N SER A 159 19.88 5.22 1.36
CA SER A 159 19.95 4.57 2.68
C SER A 159 21.19 4.93 3.50
N GLY A 160 22.29 5.30 2.82
CA GLY A 160 23.59 5.50 3.43
C GLY A 160 24.26 4.18 3.84
N VAL A 161 23.87 3.08 3.23
CA VAL A 161 24.57 1.79 3.35
C VAL A 161 25.76 1.79 2.42
N GLN A 162 26.88 1.27 2.91
CA GLN A 162 28.12 1.11 2.15
C GLN A 162 28.20 -0.28 1.53
N ASP A 163 28.78 -0.35 0.34
CA ASP A 163 29.22 -1.62 -0.25
C ASP A 163 30.27 -2.23 0.67
N PRO A 164 30.09 -3.49 1.10
CA PRO A 164 31.03 -4.14 2.00
C PRO A 164 32.39 -4.49 1.35
N VAL A 165 32.51 -4.36 0.03
CA VAL A 165 33.73 -4.70 -0.73
C VAL A 165 34.64 -3.49 -0.86
N ASP A 166 34.09 -2.36 -1.30
CA ASP A 166 34.89 -1.16 -1.61
C ASP A 166 34.59 0.05 -0.72
N GLY A 167 33.55 -0.04 0.15
CA GLY A 167 33.17 1.01 1.08
C GLY A 167 32.46 2.20 0.43
N THR A 168 32.11 2.14 -0.86
CA THR A 168 31.31 3.18 -1.51
C THR A 168 29.88 3.18 -0.98
N TYR A 169 29.24 4.35 -0.89
CA TYR A 169 27.85 4.45 -0.53
C TYR A 169 26.96 4.09 -1.71
N TYR A 170 25.96 3.25 -1.46
CA TYR A 170 24.95 2.96 -2.49
C TYR A 170 24.15 4.21 -2.82
N ASP A 171 23.98 4.49 -4.11
CA ASP A 171 23.02 5.48 -4.61
C ASP A 171 21.68 4.77 -4.85
N ASP A 172 21.01 4.41 -3.77
CA ASP A 172 19.81 3.60 -3.73
C ASP A 172 18.55 4.42 -3.36
N GLY A 173 18.60 5.73 -3.55
CA GLY A 173 17.49 6.64 -3.31
C GLY A 173 16.53 6.77 -4.48
N THR A 174 15.49 7.56 -4.27
CA THR A 174 14.40 7.75 -5.26
C THR A 174 14.87 8.41 -6.55
N LEU A 175 15.87 9.28 -6.53
CA LEU A 175 16.37 9.89 -7.77
C LEU A 175 17.03 8.86 -8.67
N ASN A 176 17.89 8.02 -8.11
CA ASN A 176 18.54 6.95 -8.84
C ASN A 176 17.51 5.90 -9.33
N PHE A 177 16.56 5.54 -8.47
CA PHE A 177 15.43 4.69 -8.84
C PHE A 177 14.69 5.27 -10.06
N ALA A 178 14.29 6.55 -10.02
CA ALA A 178 13.52 7.18 -11.09
C ALA A 178 14.32 7.26 -12.40
N TYR A 179 15.62 7.55 -12.33
CA TYR A 179 16.51 7.57 -13.48
C TYR A 179 16.59 6.20 -14.16
N HIS A 180 16.93 5.16 -13.40
CA HIS A 180 17.05 3.80 -13.95
C HIS A 180 15.71 3.22 -14.36
N PHE A 181 14.64 3.55 -13.66
CA PHE A 181 13.27 3.20 -14.02
C PHE A 181 12.91 3.75 -15.40
N ARG A 182 13.23 5.02 -15.66
CA ARG A 182 13.03 5.63 -16.97
C ARG A 182 13.88 4.91 -18.03
N GLU A 183 15.16 4.67 -17.77
CA GLU A 183 16.06 4.00 -18.71
C GLU A 183 15.60 2.57 -19.03
N MET A 184 15.14 1.82 -18.03
CA MET A 184 14.59 0.48 -18.21
C MET A 184 13.37 0.46 -19.14
N ASN A 185 12.55 1.51 -19.12
CA ASN A 185 11.32 1.59 -19.90
C ASN A 185 11.50 2.28 -21.29
N ARG A 186 12.71 2.65 -21.68
CA ARG A 186 12.97 3.38 -22.96
C ARG A 186 12.47 2.63 -24.18
N TRP A 187 12.59 1.31 -24.21
CA TRP A 187 12.04 0.54 -25.33
C TRP A 187 10.57 0.86 -25.56
N HIS A 188 9.78 0.85 -24.50
CA HIS A 188 8.34 1.17 -24.60
C HIS A 188 8.12 2.64 -24.96
N THR A 189 8.69 3.55 -24.18
CA THR A 189 8.39 4.99 -24.32
C THR A 189 8.90 5.55 -25.66
N GLU A 190 10.06 5.14 -26.14
CA GLU A 190 10.62 5.59 -27.42
C GLU A 190 9.94 4.94 -28.63
N SER A 191 9.53 3.65 -28.53
CA SER A 191 8.79 3.00 -29.60
C SER A 191 7.35 3.51 -29.75
N GLN A 192 6.79 4.11 -28.69
CA GLN A 192 5.44 4.69 -28.68
C GLN A 192 5.43 6.21 -28.86
N SER A 193 6.60 6.86 -28.96
CA SER A 193 6.70 8.32 -29.07
C SER A 193 6.06 8.91 -30.33
N PHE A 194 5.85 8.09 -31.39
CA PHE A 194 5.14 8.49 -32.59
C PHE A 194 3.60 8.46 -32.43
N VAL A 195 3.09 7.83 -31.38
CA VAL A 195 1.66 7.83 -31.09
C VAL A 195 1.31 9.16 -30.42
N PRO A 196 0.49 10.02 -31.06
CA PRO A 196 0.06 11.26 -30.44
C PRO A 196 -0.65 10.97 -29.12
N THR A 197 -0.12 11.48 -28.03
CA THR A 197 -0.86 11.48 -26.75
C THR A 197 -1.67 12.77 -26.65
N ARG A 198 -2.70 12.77 -25.81
CA ARG A 198 -3.52 13.97 -25.56
C ARG A 198 -2.69 15.16 -25.06
N TYR A 199 -1.46 14.93 -24.58
CA TYR A 199 -0.65 15.88 -23.84
C TYR A 199 0.71 16.19 -24.48
N THR A 200 0.90 15.85 -25.78
CA THR A 200 2.17 15.94 -26.48
C THR A 200 2.72 17.36 -26.63
N ASP A 201 1.87 18.38 -26.74
CA ASP A 201 2.34 19.72 -27.12
C ASP A 201 2.59 20.67 -25.94
N SER A 202 1.67 20.74 -24.98
CA SER A 202 1.73 21.71 -23.89
C SER A 202 2.26 21.16 -22.56
N GLU A 203 2.06 19.89 -22.32
CA GLU A 203 2.41 19.22 -21.05
C GLU A 203 3.51 18.13 -21.22
N GLY A 204 4.11 18.00 -22.42
CA GLY A 204 5.10 16.99 -22.73
C GLY A 204 4.56 15.81 -23.53
N ASP A 205 5.40 14.78 -23.69
CA ASP A 205 5.07 13.56 -24.44
C ASP A 205 4.27 12.53 -23.63
N GLY A 206 3.90 12.86 -22.42
CA GLY A 206 3.22 11.96 -21.49
C GLY A 206 4.16 11.07 -20.67
N TYR A 207 5.43 10.99 -21.03
CA TYR A 207 6.44 10.15 -20.37
C TYR A 207 7.44 10.93 -19.53
N ASP A 208 7.18 12.20 -19.26
CA ASP A 208 8.01 12.99 -18.38
C ASP A 208 7.84 12.60 -16.91
N ILE A 209 8.96 12.56 -16.20
CA ILE A 209 9.02 12.27 -14.76
C ILE A 209 9.63 13.47 -14.05
N PHE A 210 9.08 13.77 -12.88
CA PHE A 210 9.70 14.62 -11.88
C PHE A 210 9.79 13.86 -10.57
N ALA A 211 10.99 13.57 -10.10
CA ALA A 211 11.24 12.86 -8.85
C ALA A 211 11.83 13.80 -7.78
N THR A 212 11.39 13.64 -6.54
CA THR A 212 11.89 14.36 -5.36
C THR A 212 12.32 13.35 -4.30
N GLU A 213 13.54 13.51 -3.79
CA GLU A 213 14.01 12.77 -2.63
C GLU A 213 13.57 13.42 -1.32
N LEU A 214 13.17 12.58 -0.40
CA LEU A 214 12.77 12.94 0.95
C LEU A 214 13.88 12.49 1.90
N ASN A 215 14.63 13.45 2.42
CA ASN A 215 15.71 13.11 3.35
C ASN A 215 15.16 12.72 4.72
N TRP A 216 15.17 11.44 4.99
CA TRP A 216 14.62 10.85 6.21
C TRP A 216 15.42 11.21 7.48
N ARG A 217 16.62 11.79 7.36
CA ARG A 217 17.46 12.20 8.51
C ARG A 217 17.18 13.63 8.97
N ASN A 218 16.96 14.56 8.05
CA ASN A 218 16.88 15.98 8.36
C ASN A 218 15.66 16.70 7.74
N GLY A 219 14.83 15.99 7.01
CA GLY A 219 13.62 16.56 6.39
C GLY A 219 13.88 17.42 5.14
N ASP A 220 15.10 17.43 4.59
CA ASP A 220 15.39 18.16 3.35
C ASP A 220 14.73 17.52 2.14
N THR A 221 14.14 18.34 1.27
CA THR A 221 13.47 17.95 0.02
C THR A 221 14.05 18.71 -1.17
N SER A 222 15.23 19.27 -1.04
CA SER A 222 15.84 20.10 -2.10
C SER A 222 16.29 19.27 -3.30
N ARG A 223 16.66 18.00 -3.12
CA ARG A 223 17.12 17.10 -4.18
C ARG A 223 15.95 16.65 -5.06
N SER A 224 16.12 16.86 -6.37
CA SER A 224 15.15 16.44 -7.37
C SER A 224 15.82 16.10 -8.70
N TRP A 225 15.16 15.29 -9.51
CA TRP A 225 15.56 14.94 -10.86
C TRP A 225 14.35 14.99 -11.80
N THR A 226 14.55 15.34 -13.04
CA THR A 226 13.50 15.36 -14.04
C THR A 226 14.02 15.01 -15.43
N THR A 227 13.18 14.40 -16.25
CA THR A 227 13.45 14.14 -17.66
C THR A 227 13.54 15.41 -18.49
N ARG A 228 12.90 16.50 -18.06
CA ARG A 228 12.86 17.76 -18.78
C ARG A 228 13.04 18.97 -17.85
N PRO A 229 14.10 19.78 -18.06
CA PRO A 229 14.43 20.91 -17.17
C PRO A 229 13.33 21.98 -17.03
N SER A 230 12.41 22.08 -18.00
CA SER A 230 11.29 23.04 -17.95
C SER A 230 10.19 22.66 -16.93
N ILE A 231 10.17 21.41 -16.47
CA ILE A 231 9.21 20.97 -15.45
C ILE A 231 9.59 21.59 -14.11
N ARG A 232 8.63 22.23 -13.48
CA ARG A 232 8.86 22.90 -12.20
C ARG A 232 8.75 21.92 -11.04
N LYS A 233 9.67 22.09 -10.08
CA LYS A 233 9.59 21.41 -8.81
C LYS A 233 8.34 21.91 -8.05
N PRO A 234 7.48 21.02 -7.53
CA PRO A 234 6.43 21.42 -6.62
C PRO A 234 7.01 22.09 -5.35
N PRO A 235 6.33 23.08 -4.78
CA PRO A 235 6.74 23.69 -3.51
C PRO A 235 6.84 22.63 -2.42
N SER A 236 7.85 22.74 -1.58
CA SER A 236 8.05 21.85 -0.43
C SER A 236 8.85 22.59 0.65
N GLY A 237 8.63 22.22 1.90
CA GLY A 237 9.35 22.71 3.06
C GLY A 237 10.08 21.57 3.77
N GLN A 238 10.70 21.85 4.89
CA GLN A 238 11.31 20.83 5.73
C GLN A 238 10.23 19.85 6.23
N TRP A 239 10.47 18.55 6.09
CA TRP A 239 9.51 17.48 6.39
C TRP A 239 8.19 17.55 5.58
N VAL A 240 8.18 18.27 4.46
CA VAL A 240 7.02 18.42 3.59
C VAL A 240 7.36 17.85 2.22
N ALA A 241 6.67 16.80 1.81
CA ALA A 241 6.80 16.23 0.48
C ALA A 241 6.05 17.06 -0.58
N TYR A 242 4.83 17.50 -0.25
CA TYR A 242 3.97 18.25 -1.17
C TYR A 242 3.14 19.29 -0.40
N GLU A 243 3.02 20.48 -0.97
CA GLU A 243 2.15 21.54 -0.42
C GLU A 243 1.61 22.40 -1.56
N ALA A 244 0.37 22.17 -1.96
CA ALA A 244 -0.34 22.99 -2.95
C ALA A 244 -1.86 22.80 -2.82
N ASN A 245 -2.64 23.77 -3.35
CA ASN A 245 -4.09 23.71 -3.42
C ASN A 245 -4.78 23.45 -2.05
N GLY A 246 -4.14 23.93 -0.97
CA GLY A 246 -4.61 23.73 0.40
C GLY A 246 -4.37 22.31 0.94
N VAL A 247 -3.65 21.47 0.21
CA VAL A 247 -3.25 20.13 0.65
C VAL A 247 -1.80 20.17 1.11
N ARG A 248 -1.52 19.52 2.23
CA ARG A 248 -0.17 19.28 2.73
C ARG A 248 0.06 17.79 2.92
N VAL A 249 1.13 17.26 2.31
CA VAL A 249 1.64 15.93 2.58
C VAL A 249 2.99 16.08 3.24
N SER A 250 3.04 15.84 4.54
CA SER A 250 4.27 15.76 5.32
C SER A 250 4.75 14.31 5.41
N TYR A 251 6.01 14.13 5.80
CA TYR A 251 6.60 12.82 6.00
C TYR A 251 7.45 12.79 7.26
N PHE A 252 7.68 11.59 7.77
CA PHE A 252 8.52 11.35 8.94
C PHE A 252 9.21 9.99 8.80
N PRO A 253 10.32 9.75 9.53
CA PRO A 253 11.07 8.50 9.41
C PRO A 253 10.24 7.28 9.80
N ALA A 254 10.37 6.23 9.02
CA ALA A 254 9.98 4.87 9.35
C ALA A 254 11.24 4.00 9.58
N ILE A 255 11.09 2.87 10.27
CA ILE A 255 12.20 1.96 10.58
C ILE A 255 11.88 0.60 9.95
N HIS A 256 12.57 0.29 8.86
CA HIS A 256 12.35 -0.94 8.12
C HIS A 256 13.68 -1.63 7.80
N GLY A 257 13.65 -2.78 7.12
CA GLY A 257 14.81 -3.63 6.85
C GLY A 257 16.02 -2.91 6.26
N ARG A 258 15.81 -1.87 5.44
CA ARG A 258 16.85 -0.94 4.98
C ARG A 258 16.54 0.47 5.47
N ALA A 259 17.56 1.20 5.90
CA ALA A 259 17.40 2.58 6.35
C ALA A 259 16.89 3.47 5.19
N GLY A 260 16.03 4.43 5.50
CA GLY A 260 15.50 5.38 4.53
C GLY A 260 13.99 5.39 4.40
N SER A 261 13.29 4.36 4.80
CA SER A 261 11.82 4.31 4.75
C SER A 261 11.18 5.51 5.44
N VAL A 262 10.06 5.98 4.89
CA VAL A 262 9.29 7.11 5.41
C VAL A 262 7.81 6.77 5.49
N SER A 263 7.15 7.39 6.45
CA SER A 263 5.69 7.41 6.58
C SER A 263 5.14 8.78 6.17
N TYR A 264 3.89 8.83 5.74
CA TYR A 264 3.25 10.07 5.27
C TYR A 264 2.07 10.47 6.13
N LYS A 265 1.87 11.79 6.26
CA LYS A 265 0.66 12.39 6.79
C LYS A 265 0.10 13.37 5.77
N LEU A 266 -1.13 13.13 5.31
CA LEU A 266 -1.87 14.04 4.45
C LEU A 266 -2.84 14.85 5.30
N GLU A 267 -2.86 16.17 5.10
CA GLU A 267 -3.75 17.10 5.77
C GLU A 267 -4.44 18.01 4.74
N TRP A 268 -5.74 18.14 4.85
CA TRP A 268 -6.55 18.99 3.99
C TRP A 268 -7.84 19.43 4.66
N LYS A 269 -8.09 20.75 4.75
CA LYS A 269 -9.30 21.34 5.32
C LYS A 269 -9.69 20.80 6.71
N GLY A 270 -8.71 20.45 7.53
CA GLY A 270 -8.92 19.89 8.86
C GLY A 270 -9.20 18.38 8.87
N LEU A 271 -9.22 17.71 7.72
CA LEU A 271 -9.17 16.27 7.59
C LEU A 271 -7.72 15.79 7.51
N SER A 272 -7.45 14.60 8.02
CA SER A 272 -6.10 14.05 8.01
C SER A 272 -6.07 12.53 7.93
N MET A 273 -5.03 12.01 7.28
CA MET A 273 -4.69 10.59 7.33
C MET A 273 -3.19 10.37 7.51
N ILE A 274 -2.83 9.25 8.11
CA ILE A 274 -1.45 8.74 8.13
C ILE A 274 -1.41 7.42 7.35
N PHE A 275 -0.38 7.25 6.52
CA PHE A 275 -0.02 6.01 5.86
C PHE A 275 1.42 5.65 6.24
N THR A 276 1.60 4.55 6.98
CA THR A 276 2.91 4.24 7.55
C THR A 276 3.88 3.65 6.53
N GLY A 277 3.36 2.93 5.51
CA GLY A 277 4.20 1.95 4.82
C GLY A 277 4.74 0.92 5.80
N ASP A 278 5.81 0.25 5.42
CA ASP A 278 6.44 -0.75 6.25
C ASP A 278 7.32 -0.12 7.32
N THR A 279 7.13 -0.53 8.55
CA THR A 279 7.89 0.00 9.68
C THR A 279 7.83 -0.91 10.90
N LYS A 280 8.92 -0.92 11.67
CA LYS A 280 8.89 -1.40 13.05
C LYS A 280 8.11 -0.44 13.94
N PRO A 281 7.64 -0.89 15.10
CA PRO A 281 7.09 0.00 16.12
C PRO A 281 8.09 1.13 16.43
N ASN A 282 7.66 2.37 16.33
CA ASN A 282 8.52 3.51 16.55
C ASN A 282 7.77 4.71 17.15
N ARG A 283 8.53 5.61 17.81
CA ARG A 283 7.96 6.80 18.44
C ARG A 283 7.51 7.86 17.44
N PHE A 284 8.08 7.90 16.24
CA PHE A 284 7.73 8.92 15.25
C PHE A 284 6.27 8.80 14.83
N LEU A 285 5.73 7.57 14.74
CA LEU A 285 4.31 7.36 14.47
C LEU A 285 3.45 7.91 15.60
N ILE A 286 3.78 7.64 16.86
CA ILE A 286 3.05 8.15 18.02
C ILE A 286 3.08 9.69 18.06
N GLU A 287 4.28 10.26 17.88
CA GLU A 287 4.47 11.72 17.86
C GLU A 287 3.65 12.39 16.76
N ASN A 288 3.75 11.91 15.50
CA ASN A 288 3.05 12.52 14.36
C ASN A 288 1.53 12.29 14.38
N ALA A 289 1.06 11.18 14.94
CA ALA A 289 -0.36 10.94 15.15
C ALA A 289 -0.93 11.80 16.30
N SER A 290 -0.12 12.12 17.31
CA SER A 290 -0.52 12.93 18.45
C SER A 290 -0.35 14.43 18.22
N ASN A 291 0.48 14.84 17.26
CA ASN A 291 0.71 16.25 16.91
C ASN A 291 -0.48 16.82 16.12
N GLY A 292 -0.91 18.00 16.51
CA GLY A 292 -1.97 18.72 15.84
C GLY A 292 -3.16 19.04 16.76
N PRO A 293 -4.07 19.91 16.32
CA PRO A 293 -5.20 20.34 17.14
C PRO A 293 -6.26 19.25 17.31
N THR A 294 -6.40 18.37 16.32
CA THR A 294 -7.40 17.29 16.30
C THR A 294 -6.74 15.91 16.19
N PRO A 295 -7.42 14.85 16.61
CA PRO A 295 -7.01 13.49 16.27
C PRO A 295 -6.89 13.29 14.76
N VAL A 296 -6.03 12.34 14.34
CA VAL A 296 -5.98 11.90 12.93
C VAL A 296 -7.30 11.19 12.60
N ASP A 297 -7.90 11.51 11.44
CA ASP A 297 -9.16 10.89 11.05
C ASP A 297 -8.97 9.41 10.71
N VAL A 298 -7.97 9.08 9.87
CA VAL A 298 -7.66 7.69 9.52
C VAL A 298 -6.17 7.43 9.69
N LEU A 299 -5.83 6.49 10.57
CA LEU A 299 -4.47 6.01 10.75
C LEU A 299 -4.34 4.63 10.09
N ILE A 300 -3.64 4.57 8.97
CA ILE A 300 -3.38 3.36 8.20
C ILE A 300 -1.97 2.87 8.54
N SER A 301 -1.89 1.69 9.15
CA SER A 301 -0.61 1.12 9.56
C SER A 301 -0.47 -0.31 9.08
N GLU A 302 0.75 -0.67 8.66
CA GLU A 302 1.07 -2.06 8.48
C GLU A 302 0.87 -2.85 9.78
N MET A 303 0.59 -4.11 9.63
CA MET A 303 0.70 -5.13 10.67
C MET A 303 1.02 -6.48 10.05
N VAL A 304 1.60 -7.38 10.80
CA VAL A 304 1.98 -8.70 10.29
C VAL A 304 1.25 -9.83 11.00
N VAL A 305 1.09 -10.95 10.31
CA VAL A 305 0.50 -12.19 10.85
C VAL A 305 1.34 -12.69 12.01
N PRO A 306 0.74 -13.19 13.10
CA PRO A 306 1.51 -13.77 14.19
C PRO A 306 2.51 -14.82 13.71
N PRO A 307 3.75 -14.84 14.25
CA PRO A 307 4.82 -15.69 13.74
C PRO A 307 4.47 -17.18 13.76
N GLN A 308 3.68 -17.61 14.72
CA GLN A 308 3.23 -18.99 14.85
C GLN A 308 2.33 -19.42 13.69
N PHE A 309 1.40 -18.55 13.27
CA PHE A 309 0.54 -18.81 12.12
C PHE A 309 1.35 -18.88 10.84
N TRP A 310 2.28 -17.94 10.67
CA TRP A 310 3.14 -17.95 9.51
C TRP A 310 4.05 -19.18 9.47
N ALA A 311 4.63 -19.54 10.60
CA ALA A 311 5.44 -20.75 10.72
C ALA A 311 4.68 -22.03 10.32
N THR A 312 3.42 -22.16 10.75
CA THR A 312 2.54 -23.27 10.35
C THR A 312 2.32 -23.28 8.84
N LYS A 313 2.01 -22.13 8.24
CA LYS A 313 1.78 -22.01 6.79
C LYS A 313 3.05 -22.31 5.97
N LEU A 314 4.21 -21.83 6.41
CA LEU A 314 5.48 -22.03 5.70
C LEU A 314 6.00 -23.48 5.81
N SER A 315 5.84 -24.10 6.97
CA SER A 315 6.37 -25.45 7.22
C SER A 315 5.40 -26.57 6.87
N GLY A 316 4.08 -26.25 6.77
CA GLY A 316 3.02 -27.25 6.71
C GLY A 316 2.89 -28.08 8.00
N GLN A 317 3.51 -27.62 9.11
CA GLN A 317 3.55 -28.32 10.41
C GLN A 317 2.97 -27.42 11.49
N SER A 318 2.23 -28.03 12.42
CA SER A 318 1.68 -27.32 13.59
C SER A 318 2.27 -27.82 14.92
N ASP A 319 3.06 -28.89 14.92
CA ASP A 319 3.72 -29.40 16.12
C ASP A 319 4.89 -28.49 16.51
N PRO A 320 4.84 -27.85 17.69
CA PRO A 320 5.92 -26.99 18.16
C PRO A 320 7.30 -27.70 18.30
N ASN A 321 7.32 -29.03 18.40
CA ASN A 321 8.56 -29.81 18.50
C ASN A 321 9.13 -30.21 17.13
N ASN A 322 8.41 -29.95 16.05
CA ASN A 322 8.88 -30.25 14.69
C ASN A 322 10.00 -29.29 14.28
N VAL A 323 11.12 -29.82 13.78
CA VAL A 323 12.29 -29.03 13.41
C VAL A 323 11.98 -28.02 12.29
N GLN A 324 11.15 -28.38 11.31
CA GLN A 324 10.79 -27.49 10.21
C GLN A 324 9.90 -26.33 10.74
N TYR A 325 8.97 -26.62 11.64
CA TYR A 325 8.17 -25.60 12.30
C TYR A 325 9.06 -24.63 13.10
N GLN A 326 9.99 -25.16 13.92
CA GLN A 326 10.89 -24.32 14.71
C GLN A 326 11.78 -23.43 13.85
N LEU A 327 12.28 -23.94 12.72
CA LEU A 327 13.05 -23.14 11.77
C LEU A 327 12.21 -22.03 11.14
N ALA A 328 11.01 -22.37 10.68
CA ALA A 328 10.07 -21.41 10.12
C ALA A 328 9.66 -20.33 11.15
N LEU A 329 9.42 -20.74 12.39
CA LEU A 329 9.10 -19.84 13.50
C LEU A 329 10.23 -18.84 13.78
N LYS A 330 11.47 -19.34 13.86
CA LYS A 330 12.65 -18.49 14.04
C LYS A 330 12.80 -17.46 12.92
N ASN A 331 12.58 -17.89 11.67
CA ASN A 331 12.64 -16.99 10.52
C ASN A 331 11.52 -15.94 10.56
N SER A 332 10.29 -16.35 10.90
CA SER A 332 9.15 -15.43 11.06
C SER A 332 9.40 -14.37 12.15
N TRP A 333 9.95 -14.77 13.28
CA TRP A 333 10.38 -13.83 14.33
C TRP A 333 11.45 -12.85 13.84
N ALA A 334 12.46 -13.35 13.12
CA ALA A 334 13.53 -12.50 12.59
C ALA A 334 12.99 -11.45 11.62
N VAL A 335 12.03 -11.78 10.77
CA VAL A 335 11.36 -10.83 9.87
C VAL A 335 10.61 -9.77 10.66
N GLN A 336 9.82 -10.14 11.65
CA GLN A 336 9.09 -9.16 12.47
C GLN A 336 10.02 -8.26 13.29
N GLU A 337 11.02 -8.82 13.95
CA GLU A 337 11.95 -8.07 14.77
C GLU A 337 12.80 -7.07 13.98
N ASN A 338 13.09 -7.37 12.72
CA ASN A 338 13.95 -6.52 11.91
C ASN A 338 13.22 -5.52 11.02
N SER A 339 11.94 -5.77 10.69
CA SER A 339 11.33 -5.05 9.57
C SER A 339 9.92 -4.55 9.80
N HIS A 340 9.09 -5.18 10.63
CA HIS A 340 7.66 -4.97 10.61
C HIS A 340 7.03 -4.72 12.00
N THR A 341 5.77 -4.30 11.99
CA THR A 341 4.97 -4.06 13.21
C THR A 341 4.13 -5.30 13.55
N PRO A 342 4.44 -6.03 14.63
CA PRO A 342 3.53 -7.05 15.13
C PRO A 342 2.17 -6.44 15.50
N GLN A 343 1.08 -7.14 15.19
CA GLN A 343 -0.29 -6.66 15.44
C GLN A 343 -0.53 -6.25 16.91
N LYS A 344 0.05 -6.96 17.85
CA LYS A 344 -0.02 -6.60 19.29
C LYS A 344 0.70 -5.29 19.59
N ALA A 345 1.84 -5.03 18.92
CA ALA A 345 2.57 -3.78 19.04
C ALA A 345 1.80 -2.61 18.41
N LEU A 346 1.06 -2.84 17.30
CA LEU A 346 0.16 -1.84 16.76
C LEU A 346 -0.92 -1.47 17.78
N GLY A 347 -1.52 -2.45 18.45
CA GLY A 347 -2.47 -2.19 19.54
C GLY A 347 -1.87 -1.31 20.64
N TYR A 348 -0.63 -1.58 21.05
CA TYR A 348 0.11 -0.74 22.00
C TYR A 348 0.32 0.69 21.48
N ILE A 349 0.78 0.87 20.24
CA ILE A 349 0.97 2.19 19.62
C ILE A 349 -0.33 3.00 19.63
N LEU A 350 -1.44 2.39 19.21
CA LEU A 350 -2.75 3.04 19.20
C LEU A 350 -3.21 3.45 20.61
N ASN A 351 -2.91 2.62 21.62
CA ASN A 351 -3.18 2.93 23.02
C ASN A 351 -2.34 4.14 23.50
N GLU A 352 -1.05 4.21 23.15
CA GLU A 352 -0.21 5.37 23.49
C GLU A 352 -0.70 6.65 22.83
N ILE A 353 -1.12 6.60 21.56
CA ILE A 353 -1.75 7.74 20.86
C ILE A 353 -3.03 8.17 21.58
N ALA A 354 -3.85 7.20 22.01
CA ALA A 354 -5.08 7.47 22.75
C ALA A 354 -4.81 8.09 24.13
N LYS A 355 -3.78 7.64 24.84
CA LYS A 355 -3.33 8.23 26.13
C LYS A 355 -2.89 9.69 25.96
N ASN A 356 -2.37 10.06 24.81
CA ASN A 356 -2.06 11.45 24.47
C ASN A 356 -3.31 12.29 24.16
N GLY A 357 -4.51 11.75 24.37
CA GLY A 357 -5.78 12.41 24.11
C GLY A 357 -6.14 12.56 22.63
N LYS A 358 -5.49 11.80 21.74
CA LYS A 358 -5.63 11.89 20.27
C LYS A 358 -5.94 10.55 19.60
N PRO A 359 -6.88 9.73 20.12
CA PRO A 359 -7.20 8.47 19.44
C PRO A 359 -7.65 8.75 18.00
N PRO A 360 -7.16 8.00 16.99
CA PRO A 360 -7.63 8.17 15.63
C PRO A 360 -9.13 7.87 15.55
N ARG A 361 -9.86 8.59 14.69
CA ARG A 361 -11.28 8.34 14.48
C ARG A 361 -11.52 6.95 13.89
N LEU A 362 -10.57 6.45 13.08
CA LEU A 362 -10.49 5.06 12.65
C LEU A 362 -9.02 4.66 12.47
N ALA A 363 -8.62 3.56 13.07
CA ALA A 363 -7.36 2.89 12.76
C ALA A 363 -7.61 1.72 11.80
N VAL A 364 -6.70 1.53 10.85
CA VAL A 364 -6.79 0.49 9.80
C VAL A 364 -5.50 -0.29 9.76
N GLY A 365 -5.57 -1.59 9.97
CA GLY A 365 -4.45 -2.50 9.76
C GLY A 365 -4.37 -2.91 8.28
N THR A 366 -3.22 -2.75 7.65
CA THR A 366 -2.96 -3.11 6.25
C THR A 366 -1.65 -3.90 6.13
N HIS A 367 -1.22 -4.19 4.91
CA HIS A 367 -0.01 -4.98 4.62
C HIS A 367 -0.08 -6.36 5.30
N PHE A 368 -1.27 -6.94 5.31
CA PHE A 368 -1.64 -8.07 6.14
C PHE A 368 -2.37 -9.13 5.31
N GLN A 369 -1.95 -10.38 5.44
CA GLN A 369 -2.64 -11.49 4.80
C GLN A 369 -3.96 -11.75 5.53
N ALA A 370 -5.04 -11.12 5.05
CA ALA A 370 -6.36 -11.17 5.65
C ALA A 370 -7.08 -12.47 5.26
N GLU A 371 -7.05 -13.45 6.15
CA GLU A 371 -7.72 -14.76 6.04
C GLU A 371 -8.50 -15.04 7.32
N ASP A 372 -9.44 -15.98 7.27
CA ASP A 372 -10.30 -16.29 8.41
C ASP A 372 -9.50 -16.70 9.65
N ASP A 373 -8.40 -17.43 9.46
CA ASP A 373 -7.53 -17.88 10.55
C ASP A 373 -6.54 -16.83 11.05
N THR A 374 -6.33 -15.72 10.34
CA THR A 374 -5.40 -14.65 10.70
C THR A 374 -6.07 -13.42 11.28
N ILE A 375 -7.25 -13.05 10.80
CA ILE A 375 -7.97 -11.83 11.23
C ILE A 375 -8.38 -11.91 12.70
N VAL A 376 -8.99 -13.02 13.13
CA VAL A 376 -9.52 -13.15 14.50
C VAL A 376 -8.41 -13.04 15.55
N PRO A 377 -7.28 -13.76 15.45
CA PRO A 377 -6.17 -13.59 16.36
C PRO A 377 -5.56 -12.18 16.34
N ALA A 378 -5.43 -11.58 15.14
CA ALA A 378 -4.88 -10.24 15.03
C ALA A 378 -5.78 -9.20 15.73
N LEU A 379 -7.09 -9.29 15.55
CA LEU A 379 -8.04 -8.44 16.26
C LEU A 379 -7.99 -8.63 17.78
N ALA A 380 -7.87 -9.86 18.26
CA ALA A 380 -7.71 -10.15 19.69
C ALA A 380 -6.44 -9.50 20.26
N ASP A 381 -5.32 -9.57 19.55
CA ASP A 381 -4.08 -8.94 19.95
C ASP A 381 -4.18 -7.41 19.99
N ILE A 382 -4.77 -6.79 18.95
CA ILE A 382 -5.04 -5.33 18.95
C ILE A 382 -5.92 -4.96 20.14
N ARG A 383 -7.02 -5.71 20.38
CA ARG A 383 -7.99 -5.43 21.46
C ARG A 383 -7.41 -5.63 22.85
N SER A 384 -6.31 -6.37 22.99
CA SER A 384 -5.63 -6.49 24.27
C SER A 384 -5.05 -5.15 24.78
N TRP A 385 -4.87 -4.17 23.89
CA TRP A 385 -4.33 -2.86 24.21
C TRP A 385 -5.25 -1.69 23.84
N TYR A 386 -5.97 -1.77 22.72
CA TYR A 386 -6.71 -0.65 22.15
C TYR A 386 -8.18 -0.99 21.96
N SER A 387 -9.07 -0.21 22.61
CA SER A 387 -10.53 -0.37 22.54
C SER A 387 -11.21 0.56 21.53
N GLY A 388 -10.47 1.46 20.89
CA GLY A 388 -11.01 2.42 19.94
C GLY A 388 -11.41 1.81 18.60
N PRO A 389 -11.92 2.61 17.64
CA PRO A 389 -12.31 2.15 16.31
C PRO A 389 -11.12 1.56 15.55
N PHE A 390 -11.26 0.30 15.09
CA PHE A 390 -10.24 -0.41 14.34
C PHE A 390 -10.88 -1.37 13.33
N THR A 391 -10.31 -1.46 12.13
CA THR A 391 -10.66 -2.44 11.11
C THR A 391 -9.41 -2.95 10.39
N VAL A 392 -9.55 -4.06 9.67
CA VAL A 392 -8.51 -4.60 8.79
C VAL A 392 -8.85 -4.22 7.35
N ALA A 393 -7.88 -3.72 6.61
CA ALA A 393 -8.05 -3.38 5.21
C ALA A 393 -8.17 -4.63 4.33
N SER A 394 -8.96 -4.52 3.29
CA SER A 394 -9.00 -5.44 2.16
C SER A 394 -9.03 -4.64 0.87
N ASP A 395 -8.60 -5.25 -0.22
CA ASP A 395 -8.72 -4.63 -1.54
C ASP A 395 -10.18 -4.25 -1.82
N PHE A 396 -10.39 -3.09 -2.45
CA PHE A 396 -11.70 -2.47 -2.70
C PHE A 396 -12.42 -1.91 -1.47
N MET A 397 -11.75 -1.85 -0.30
CA MET A 397 -12.26 -1.06 0.81
C MET A 397 -12.20 0.41 0.47
N VAL A 398 -13.28 1.14 0.77
CA VAL A 398 -13.42 2.58 0.55
C VAL A 398 -13.75 3.24 1.88
N ILE A 399 -13.06 4.31 2.24
CA ILE A 399 -13.35 5.07 3.45
C ILE A 399 -13.67 6.51 3.06
N ASP A 400 -14.91 6.94 3.28
CA ASP A 400 -15.29 8.34 3.19
C ASP A 400 -15.01 9.05 4.50
N VAL A 401 -14.28 10.15 4.43
CA VAL A 401 -13.90 10.98 5.57
C VAL A 401 -14.49 12.38 5.38
N THR A 402 -15.31 12.78 6.32
CA THR A 402 -15.84 14.14 6.48
C THR A 402 -15.57 14.62 7.91
N ARG A 403 -15.87 15.87 8.21
CA ARG A 403 -15.76 16.38 9.59
C ARG A 403 -16.64 15.59 10.55
N ASP A 404 -17.81 15.18 10.09
CA ASP A 404 -18.84 14.54 10.94
C ASP A 404 -18.65 13.03 11.06
N ALA A 405 -18.14 12.35 10.00
CA ALA A 405 -18.08 10.89 9.94
C ALA A 405 -16.84 10.36 9.25
N VAL A 406 -16.41 9.18 9.68
CA VAL A 406 -15.48 8.30 8.96
C VAL A 406 -16.26 7.01 8.66
N THR A 407 -16.50 6.74 7.38
CA THR A 407 -17.40 5.68 6.95
C THR A 407 -16.66 4.67 6.09
N PRO A 408 -16.21 3.55 6.66
CA PRO A 408 -15.67 2.44 5.88
C PRO A 408 -16.78 1.71 5.13
N MET A 409 -16.50 1.33 3.88
CA MET A 409 -17.42 0.65 2.95
C MET A 409 -16.64 -0.36 2.13
N ARG A 410 -17.31 -1.29 1.48
CA ARG A 410 -16.72 -2.15 0.46
C ARG A 410 -17.27 -1.81 -0.92
N ALA A 411 -16.41 -1.64 -1.90
CA ALA A 411 -16.86 -1.41 -3.26
C ALA A 411 -17.47 -2.68 -3.87
N ILE A 412 -18.57 -2.50 -4.57
CA ILE A 412 -19.16 -3.54 -5.40
C ILE A 412 -18.55 -3.40 -6.79
N VAL A 413 -17.70 -4.35 -7.14
CA VAL A 413 -17.01 -4.43 -8.42
C VAL A 413 -17.60 -5.53 -9.27
N SER A 414 -17.44 -5.41 -10.60
CA SER A 414 -17.92 -6.42 -11.53
C SER A 414 -17.09 -7.69 -11.39
N ASP A 415 -17.76 -8.82 -11.27
CA ASP A 415 -17.18 -10.15 -11.33
C ASP A 415 -16.91 -10.66 -12.76
N TYR A 416 -17.28 -9.86 -13.78
CA TYR A 416 -16.99 -10.12 -15.18
C TYR A 416 -15.58 -9.67 -15.61
N ALA A 417 -14.61 -9.74 -14.74
CA ALA A 417 -13.26 -9.30 -15.04
C ALA A 417 -12.62 -10.03 -16.25
N TRP A 418 -13.09 -11.22 -16.57
CA TRP A 418 -12.43 -12.09 -17.56
C TRP A 418 -13.25 -12.31 -18.82
N ASN A 419 -14.54 -12.48 -18.69
CA ASN A 419 -15.42 -12.70 -19.83
C ASN A 419 -16.75 -12.01 -19.58
N PRO A 420 -17.25 -11.22 -20.52
CA PRO A 420 -18.66 -10.90 -20.52
C PRO A 420 -19.47 -12.20 -20.50
N PRO A 421 -20.62 -12.25 -19.83
CA PRO A 421 -21.46 -13.42 -19.89
C PRO A 421 -21.71 -13.79 -21.35
N PRO A 422 -21.73 -15.08 -21.70
CA PRO A 422 -22.11 -15.48 -23.04
C PRO A 422 -23.43 -14.84 -23.38
N ALA A 423 -23.55 -14.30 -24.61
CA ALA A 423 -24.83 -13.80 -25.08
C ALA A 423 -25.88 -14.91 -24.93
N ASP A 424 -27.07 -14.56 -24.47
CA ASP A 424 -28.15 -15.55 -24.41
C ASP A 424 -28.35 -16.13 -25.82
N PRO A 425 -28.09 -17.43 -26.04
CA PRO A 425 -28.21 -18.02 -27.36
C PRO A 425 -29.62 -17.88 -27.97
N ARG A 426 -30.60 -17.55 -27.14
CA ARG A 426 -31.97 -17.29 -27.58
C ARG A 426 -32.18 -15.87 -28.10
N SER A 427 -31.30 -14.93 -27.79
CA SER A 427 -31.42 -13.54 -28.22
C SER A 427 -31.08 -13.33 -29.71
N GLY A 428 -30.31 -14.23 -30.29
CA GLY A 428 -29.74 -14.05 -31.63
C GLY A 428 -28.69 -12.94 -31.71
N GLU A 429 -28.30 -12.33 -30.58
CA GLU A 429 -27.30 -11.29 -30.57
C GLU A 429 -25.89 -11.84 -30.77
N VAL A 430 -25.22 -11.31 -31.77
CA VAL A 430 -23.76 -11.50 -31.93
C VAL A 430 -23.07 -10.46 -31.05
N LYS A 431 -22.14 -10.92 -30.21
CA LYS A 431 -21.42 -10.02 -29.31
C LYS A 431 -20.72 -8.93 -30.11
N ARG A 432 -20.86 -7.69 -29.63
CA ARG A 432 -20.36 -6.48 -30.30
C ARG A 432 -18.86 -6.56 -30.66
N PHE A 433 -18.04 -7.19 -29.83
CA PHE A 433 -16.61 -7.32 -30.09
C PHE A 433 -16.26 -8.32 -31.23
N LEU A 434 -17.22 -9.15 -31.66
CA LEU A 434 -17.04 -10.02 -32.82
C LEU A 434 -17.48 -9.35 -34.11
N THR A 435 -18.21 -8.25 -34.03
CA THR A 435 -18.79 -7.51 -35.18
C THR A 435 -18.24 -6.09 -35.29
N GLY A 436 -17.39 -5.66 -34.35
CA GLY A 436 -16.73 -4.36 -34.44
C GLY A 436 -15.79 -4.30 -35.65
N PRO A 437 -15.61 -3.13 -36.28
CA PRO A 437 -14.62 -2.99 -37.31
C PRO A 437 -13.24 -3.31 -36.70
N ILE A 438 -12.56 -4.25 -37.30
CA ILE A 438 -11.12 -4.45 -37.09
C ILE A 438 -10.47 -3.30 -37.84
N GLY A 439 -10.25 -2.17 -37.13
CA GLY A 439 -9.53 -1.02 -37.62
C GLY A 439 -8.04 -1.25 -37.55
#